data_9585c29f3ef4b0190f8954794c622f6a
#
_entry.id   9585c29f3ef4b0190f8954794c622f6a
#
_cell.length_a   1.000
_cell.length_b   1.000
_cell.length_c   1.000
_cell.angle_alpha   90.00
_cell.angle_beta   90.00
_cell.angle_gamma   90.00
#
_symmetry.space_group_name_H-M   'P 1'
#
loop_
_entity.id
_entity.type
_entity.pdbx_description
1 polymer ?
#
loop_
_entity_poly.entity_id
_entity_poly.type
_entity_poly.pdbx_seq_one_letter_code
_entity_poly.pdbx_strand_id
1 'polypeptide(L)'
;MKSAVILLAIVAGFSIIATLLPQRALQPQKASDFIQSHQVVGPIWDSLGLFSVYESWFFIVPLVLMYISLGNCVVTRSRALYRRWKRGLPKGPQFIGEAGSLVFHLSFFVLLFAVLYNLAAGFTAYVNIIEGDSVVDTRSSYDQIEEGALYRSTQHKGFEVKVNRFHATYYQSGKPSDFVTNATVLDGGHAVKTQDIRVNQYLDYKDTKFYQASYGWAPVVQVVDPSGRTVFDAPIIFFGDPTFAHGVLKVPAAGPPGQQLGARMFFAPDIRDAGNSATAGTANLRNPGLSFAFFKGDLHASRVANVYDIDVSAMKQVWTGGLLLGQGADLPGGYRVSFPRVMQYTTLQVTYAPGLPIIWLSFVLMLGGLMVRLYLRPLIEWRMAKAGAPAPSTAGGVATGTAGGKPRPPAAAPAAGAPAPQ
;
A
#
# COMPACT_ATOMS: atom_id res chain seq x y z
N MET A 1 0.35 -7.32 32.74
CA MET A 1 -0.88 -7.50 31.93
C MET A 1 -1.64 -6.18 31.69
N LYS A 2 -1.89 -5.33 32.71
CA LYS A 2 -2.61 -4.04 32.51
C LYS A 2 -1.92 -3.14 31.49
N SER A 3 -0.60 -2.95 31.58
CA SER A 3 0.19 -2.12 30.65
C SER A 3 0.10 -2.59 29.20
N ALA A 4 0.15 -3.91 28.94
CA ALA A 4 0.04 -4.45 27.58
C ALA A 4 -1.34 -4.19 26.95
N VAL A 5 -2.41 -4.27 27.76
CA VAL A 5 -3.78 -3.97 27.29
C VAL A 5 -3.93 -2.47 26.96
N ILE A 6 -3.34 -1.61 27.80
CA ILE A 6 -3.35 -0.15 27.56
C ILE A 6 -2.58 0.18 26.28
N LEU A 7 -1.37 -0.36 26.11
CA LEU A 7 -0.58 -0.15 24.89
C LEU A 7 -1.30 -0.66 23.63
N LEU A 8 -1.94 -1.82 23.72
CA LEU A 8 -2.76 -2.36 22.63
C LEU A 8 -3.92 -1.43 22.28
N ALA A 9 -4.61 -0.88 23.29
CA ALA A 9 -5.71 0.06 23.07
C ALA A 9 -5.22 1.38 22.43
N ILE A 10 -4.05 1.87 22.82
CA ILE A 10 -3.43 3.06 22.22
C ILE A 10 -3.08 2.82 20.75
N VAL A 11 -2.38 1.71 20.44
CA VAL A 11 -2.02 1.35 19.07
C VAL A 11 -3.28 1.15 18.22
N ALA A 12 -4.30 0.46 18.73
CA ALA A 12 -5.57 0.28 18.04
C ALA A 12 -6.29 1.62 17.78
N GLY A 13 -6.31 2.52 18.75
CA GLY A 13 -6.90 3.85 18.61
C GLY A 13 -6.23 4.67 17.50
N PHE A 14 -4.90 4.72 17.45
CA PHE A 14 -4.17 5.38 16.37
C PHE A 14 -4.36 4.69 15.02
N SER A 15 -4.46 3.36 14.98
CA SER A 15 -4.78 2.63 13.75
C SER A 15 -6.17 2.99 13.19
N ILE A 16 -7.15 3.20 14.06
CA ILE A 16 -8.48 3.68 13.65
C ILE A 16 -8.37 5.08 13.03
N ILE A 17 -7.66 5.99 13.67
CA ILE A 17 -7.43 7.34 13.12
C ILE A 17 -6.75 7.26 11.74
N ALA A 18 -5.70 6.43 11.62
CA ALA A 18 -4.99 6.23 10.36
C ALA A 18 -5.87 5.63 9.24
N THR A 19 -6.89 4.86 9.59
CA THR A 19 -7.84 4.30 8.62
C THR A 19 -8.87 5.33 8.15
N LEU A 20 -9.24 6.27 9.02
CA LEU A 20 -10.23 7.31 8.70
C LEU A 20 -9.62 8.47 7.90
N LEU A 21 -8.34 8.74 8.05
CA LEU A 21 -7.65 9.83 7.36
C LEU A 21 -6.81 9.31 6.19
N PRO A 22 -6.75 10.05 5.07
CA PRO A 22 -5.90 9.65 3.95
C PRO A 22 -4.42 9.71 4.36
N GLN A 23 -3.74 8.57 4.34
CA GLN A 23 -2.32 8.49 4.69
C GLN A 23 -1.45 8.87 3.48
N ARG A 24 -0.44 9.73 3.67
CA ARG A 24 0.45 10.21 2.59
C ARG A 24 1.13 9.07 1.84
N ALA A 25 1.60 8.05 2.55
CA ALA A 25 2.25 6.89 1.95
C ALA A 25 1.33 6.08 1.02
N LEU A 26 0.00 6.12 1.23
CA LEU A 26 -0.98 5.34 0.46
C LEU A 26 -1.77 6.19 -0.52
N GLN A 27 -2.07 7.43 -0.16
CA GLN A 27 -2.97 8.33 -0.91
C GLN A 27 -2.47 9.78 -0.87
N PRO A 28 -1.27 10.07 -1.43
CA PRO A 28 -0.61 11.39 -1.30
C PRO A 28 -1.49 12.53 -1.81
N GLN A 29 -2.17 12.33 -2.95
CA GLN A 29 -3.05 13.36 -3.53
C GLN A 29 -4.23 13.68 -2.62
N LYS A 30 -4.93 12.67 -2.11
CA LYS A 30 -6.08 12.90 -1.21
C LYS A 30 -5.67 13.55 0.11
N ALA A 31 -4.48 13.22 0.62
CA ALA A 31 -3.96 13.89 1.82
C ALA A 31 -3.70 15.38 1.52
N SER A 32 -3.10 15.70 0.37
CA SER A 32 -2.85 17.07 -0.07
C SER A 32 -4.16 17.84 -0.29
N ASP A 33 -5.13 17.23 -0.98
CA ASP A 33 -6.45 17.83 -1.25
C ASP A 33 -7.21 18.11 0.05
N PHE A 34 -7.14 17.18 1.03
CA PHE A 34 -7.75 17.39 2.34
C PHE A 34 -7.14 18.57 3.08
N ILE A 35 -5.80 18.68 3.09
CA ILE A 35 -5.08 19.77 3.75
C ILE A 35 -5.45 21.12 3.12
N GLN A 36 -5.53 21.18 1.78
CA GLN A 36 -5.87 22.42 1.07
C GLN A 36 -7.35 22.82 1.21
N SER A 37 -8.24 21.84 1.21
CA SER A 37 -9.69 22.10 1.35
C SER A 37 -10.09 22.51 2.77
N HIS A 38 -9.31 22.12 3.79
CA HIS A 38 -9.56 22.41 5.20
C HIS A 38 -8.48 23.36 5.77
N GLN A 39 -8.51 24.61 5.36
CA GLN A 39 -7.45 25.60 5.61
C GLN A 39 -7.03 25.79 7.09
N VAL A 40 -7.90 25.49 8.06
CA VAL A 40 -7.59 25.60 9.49
C VAL A 40 -7.19 24.24 10.08
N VAL A 41 -8.01 23.23 9.86
CA VAL A 41 -7.85 21.90 10.48
C VAL A 41 -6.76 21.09 9.77
N GLY A 42 -6.65 21.22 8.44
CA GLY A 42 -5.70 20.48 7.63
C GLY A 42 -4.24 20.70 8.06
N PRO A 43 -3.75 21.95 8.13
CA PRO A 43 -2.37 22.23 8.58
C PRO A 43 -2.10 21.81 10.04
N ILE A 44 -3.08 21.92 10.94
CA ILE A 44 -2.94 21.49 12.34
C ILE A 44 -2.77 19.96 12.40
N TRP A 45 -3.64 19.22 11.72
CA TRP A 45 -3.56 17.76 11.68
C TRP A 45 -2.30 17.25 10.99
N ASP A 46 -1.83 18.00 10.00
CA ASP A 46 -0.57 17.72 9.33
C ASP A 46 0.63 17.90 10.26
N SER A 47 0.69 19.01 11.00
CA SER A 47 1.73 19.25 11.98
C SER A 47 1.74 18.24 13.13
N LEU A 48 0.58 17.65 13.45
CA LEU A 48 0.44 16.56 14.42
C LEU A 48 0.83 15.18 13.83
N GLY A 49 1.13 15.08 12.53
CA GLY A 49 1.50 13.82 11.86
C GLY A 49 0.34 12.87 11.61
N LEU A 50 -0.93 13.35 11.61
CA LEU A 50 -2.11 12.50 11.44
C LEU A 50 -2.28 11.96 10.01
N PHE A 51 -1.60 12.55 9.02
CA PHE A 51 -1.53 12.02 7.65
C PHE A 51 -0.34 11.07 7.43
N SER A 52 0.47 10.81 8.47
CA SER A 52 1.60 9.87 8.48
C SER A 52 1.65 9.12 9.83
N VAL A 53 0.50 8.63 10.30
CA VAL A 53 0.35 8.03 11.64
C VAL A 53 1.32 6.87 11.85
N TYR A 54 1.46 5.97 10.87
CA TYR A 54 2.30 4.77 11.00
C TYR A 54 3.81 5.08 11.09
N GLU A 55 4.24 6.26 10.66
CA GLU A 55 5.63 6.74 10.73
C GLU A 55 5.86 7.62 11.95
N SER A 56 4.81 7.98 12.69
CA SER A 56 4.88 8.90 13.81
C SER A 56 5.45 8.26 15.08
N TRP A 57 6.15 9.06 15.89
CA TRP A 57 6.70 8.60 17.15
C TRP A 57 5.61 8.13 18.13
N PHE A 58 4.44 8.76 18.14
CA PHE A 58 3.32 8.41 19.02
C PHE A 58 2.65 7.07 18.64
N PHE A 59 2.88 6.56 17.44
CA PHE A 59 2.52 5.19 17.04
C PHE A 59 3.66 4.21 17.28
N ILE A 60 4.88 4.57 16.87
CA ILE A 60 6.05 3.67 16.94
C ILE A 60 6.45 3.38 18.40
N VAL A 61 6.46 4.38 19.28
CA VAL A 61 6.87 4.17 20.68
C VAL A 61 5.95 3.20 21.43
N PRO A 62 4.60 3.36 21.42
CA PRO A 62 3.70 2.37 22.01
C PRO A 62 3.84 0.98 21.40
N LEU A 63 4.05 0.90 20.09
CA LEU A 63 4.26 -0.38 19.38
C LEU A 63 5.53 -1.08 19.88
N VAL A 64 6.65 -0.37 19.99
CA VAL A 64 7.91 -0.92 20.52
C VAL A 64 7.75 -1.37 21.97
N LEU A 65 7.12 -0.55 22.83
CA LEU A 65 6.85 -0.91 24.22
C LEU A 65 5.94 -2.14 24.32
N MET A 66 4.98 -2.27 23.42
CA MET A 66 4.12 -3.45 23.33
C MET A 66 4.96 -4.70 23.00
N TYR A 67 5.89 -4.63 22.03
CA TYR A 67 6.78 -5.75 21.70
C TYR A 67 7.75 -6.09 22.84
N ILE A 68 8.25 -5.10 23.60
CA ILE A 68 9.06 -5.33 24.80
C ILE A 68 8.23 -6.07 25.86
N SER A 69 6.98 -5.64 26.08
CA SER A 69 6.05 -6.31 27.01
C SER A 69 5.75 -7.74 26.58
N LEU A 70 5.54 -7.95 25.27
CA LEU A 70 5.34 -9.26 24.67
C LEU A 70 6.58 -10.17 24.86
N GLY A 71 7.79 -9.61 24.68
CA GLY A 71 9.05 -10.32 24.92
C GLY A 71 9.18 -10.81 26.37
N ASN A 72 8.85 -9.98 27.34
CA ASN A 72 8.79 -10.38 28.74
C ASN A 72 7.80 -11.53 28.99
N CYS A 73 6.64 -11.49 28.32
CA CYS A 73 5.67 -12.58 28.39
C CYS A 73 6.23 -13.90 27.81
N VAL A 74 6.88 -13.83 26.65
CA VAL A 74 7.51 -14.98 25.99
C VAL A 74 8.58 -15.59 26.90
N VAL A 75 9.52 -14.77 27.40
CA VAL A 75 10.60 -15.23 28.28
C VAL A 75 10.06 -15.87 29.55
N THR A 76 9.10 -15.25 30.21
CA THR A 76 8.51 -15.76 31.46
C THR A 76 7.80 -17.10 31.24
N ARG A 77 7.02 -17.22 30.15
CA ARG A 77 6.30 -18.47 29.79
C ARG A 77 7.27 -19.58 29.36
N SER A 78 8.29 -19.25 28.57
CA SER A 78 9.33 -20.20 28.15
C SER A 78 10.07 -20.76 29.36
N ARG A 79 10.47 -19.88 30.32
CA ARG A 79 11.11 -20.32 31.55
C ARG A 79 10.22 -21.21 32.43
N ALA A 80 8.94 -20.88 32.52
CA ALA A 80 7.97 -21.69 33.26
C ALA A 80 7.80 -23.07 32.64
N LEU A 81 7.63 -23.13 31.31
CA LEU A 81 7.47 -24.38 30.55
C LEU A 81 8.72 -25.26 30.64
N TYR A 82 9.91 -24.65 30.48
CA TYR A 82 11.22 -25.32 30.62
C TYR A 82 11.41 -25.92 32.02
N ARG A 83 11.09 -25.16 33.09
CA ARG A 83 11.18 -25.65 34.49
C ARG A 83 10.25 -26.83 34.71
N ARG A 84 9.02 -26.83 34.19
CA ARG A 84 8.08 -27.94 34.26
C ARG A 84 8.64 -29.18 33.55
N TRP A 85 9.16 -29.00 32.36
CA TRP A 85 9.77 -30.08 31.59
C TRP A 85 10.98 -30.69 32.32
N LYS A 86 11.91 -29.85 32.83
CA LYS A 86 13.09 -30.29 33.55
C LYS A 86 12.77 -31.04 34.86
N ARG A 87 11.65 -30.72 35.53
CA ARG A 87 11.19 -31.37 36.73
C ARG A 87 10.44 -32.68 36.47
N GLY A 88 10.30 -33.13 35.23
CA GLY A 88 9.56 -34.33 34.87
C GLY A 88 8.05 -34.28 35.18
N LEU A 89 7.49 -33.05 35.32
CA LEU A 89 6.06 -32.90 35.64
C LEU A 89 5.20 -33.36 34.46
N PRO A 90 3.97 -33.90 34.74
CA PRO A 90 3.10 -34.46 33.72
C PRO A 90 2.80 -33.45 32.62
N LYS A 91 2.89 -33.89 31.37
CA LYS A 91 2.53 -33.12 30.16
C LYS A 91 1.00 -33.13 29.97
N GLY A 92 0.25 -32.73 31.01
CA GLY A 92 -1.21 -32.67 31.00
C GLY A 92 -1.78 -31.46 30.25
N PRO A 93 -3.11 -31.26 30.27
CA PRO A 93 -3.82 -30.22 29.55
C PRO A 93 -3.27 -28.81 29.79
N GLN A 94 -2.83 -28.54 31.04
CA GLN A 94 -2.22 -27.25 31.40
C GLN A 94 -0.91 -26.99 30.64
N PHE A 95 -0.02 -28.00 30.50
CA PHE A 95 1.21 -27.89 29.73
C PHE A 95 0.91 -27.57 28.26
N ILE A 96 -0.06 -28.28 27.66
CA ILE A 96 -0.51 -28.07 26.28
C ILE A 96 -1.04 -26.65 26.09
N GLY A 97 -1.88 -26.16 27.01
CA GLY A 97 -2.42 -24.81 26.95
C GLY A 97 -1.37 -23.72 27.14
N GLU A 98 -0.35 -23.95 27.98
CA GLU A 98 0.79 -23.03 28.16
C GLU A 98 1.69 -23.01 26.91
N ALA A 99 1.94 -24.17 26.29
CA ALA A 99 2.67 -24.30 25.03
C ALA A 99 1.93 -23.58 23.89
N GLY A 100 0.62 -23.78 23.74
CA GLY A 100 -0.20 -23.07 22.76
C GLY A 100 -0.14 -21.54 22.94
N SER A 101 -0.19 -21.09 24.20
CA SER A 101 -0.05 -19.66 24.50
C SER A 101 1.35 -19.13 24.19
N LEU A 102 2.41 -19.92 24.38
CA LEU A 102 3.77 -19.53 24.02
C LEU A 102 3.92 -19.40 22.51
N VAL A 103 3.42 -20.38 21.74
CA VAL A 103 3.42 -20.35 20.26
C VAL A 103 2.68 -19.12 19.74
N PHE A 104 1.49 -18.83 20.29
CA PHE A 104 0.73 -17.63 19.96
C PHE A 104 1.52 -16.32 20.17
N HIS A 105 2.22 -16.17 21.30
CA HIS A 105 3.01 -14.96 21.56
C HIS A 105 4.30 -14.91 20.73
N LEU A 106 4.92 -16.05 20.45
CA LEU A 106 6.13 -16.14 19.64
C LEU A 106 5.83 -15.83 18.16
N SER A 107 4.62 -16.17 17.67
CA SER A 107 4.23 -15.88 16.28
C SER A 107 4.26 -14.40 15.93
N PHE A 108 4.04 -13.49 16.88
CA PHE A 108 4.18 -12.05 16.66
C PHE A 108 5.64 -11.62 16.40
N PHE A 109 6.61 -12.31 17.00
CA PHE A 109 8.03 -12.06 16.68
C PHE A 109 8.40 -12.62 15.31
N VAL A 110 7.83 -13.75 14.93
CA VAL A 110 7.98 -14.30 13.57
C VAL A 110 7.36 -13.33 12.55
N LEU A 111 6.19 -12.76 12.85
CA LEU A 111 5.55 -11.74 12.02
C LEU A 111 6.42 -10.49 11.90
N LEU A 112 6.91 -9.96 13.02
CA LEU A 112 7.80 -8.79 13.02
C LEU A 112 9.04 -9.03 12.17
N PHE A 113 9.71 -10.17 12.39
CA PHE A 113 10.88 -10.56 11.58
C PHE A 113 10.52 -10.64 10.09
N ALA A 114 9.39 -11.26 9.74
CA ALA A 114 8.95 -11.41 8.35
C ALA A 114 8.69 -10.06 7.68
N VAL A 115 8.06 -9.12 8.39
CA VAL A 115 7.81 -7.76 7.88
C VAL A 115 9.13 -7.00 7.70
N LEU A 116 10.00 -7.01 8.70
CA LEU A 116 11.31 -6.35 8.60
C LEU A 116 12.19 -6.97 7.50
N TYR A 117 12.16 -8.29 7.35
CA TYR A 117 12.86 -8.98 6.28
C TYR A 117 12.31 -8.59 4.91
N ASN A 118 10.98 -8.50 4.78
CA ASN A 118 10.33 -8.06 3.55
C ASN A 118 10.71 -6.63 3.18
N LEU A 119 10.69 -5.70 4.16
CA LEU A 119 11.12 -4.32 3.96
C LEU A 119 12.60 -4.20 3.60
N ALA A 120 13.44 -5.06 4.18
CA ALA A 120 14.88 -5.01 3.94
C ALA A 120 15.31 -5.68 2.64
N ALA A 121 14.69 -6.78 2.25
CA ALA A 121 15.12 -7.64 1.15
C ALA A 121 14.18 -7.66 -0.06
N GLY A 122 13.03 -6.98 0.03
CA GLY A 122 12.06 -6.84 -1.05
C GLY A 122 12.20 -5.54 -1.83
N PHE A 123 11.38 -5.39 -2.86
CA PHE A 123 11.14 -4.11 -3.53
C PHE A 123 9.67 -3.93 -3.90
N THR A 124 9.27 -2.68 -4.05
CA THR A 124 8.00 -2.27 -4.65
C THR A 124 8.27 -1.22 -5.72
N ALA A 125 7.71 -1.43 -6.90
CA ALA A 125 7.86 -0.53 -8.02
C ALA A 125 6.52 -0.26 -8.70
N TYR A 126 6.46 0.82 -9.48
CA TYR A 126 5.34 1.14 -10.35
C TYR A 126 5.87 1.39 -11.76
N VAL A 127 5.13 0.92 -12.74
CA VAL A 127 5.45 1.11 -14.15
C VAL A 127 4.18 1.35 -14.95
N ASN A 128 4.23 2.35 -15.83
CA ASN A 128 3.17 2.65 -16.78
C ASN A 128 3.53 2.02 -18.13
N ILE A 129 2.70 1.10 -18.60
CA ILE A 129 2.94 0.37 -19.86
C ILE A 129 1.79 0.67 -20.80
N ILE A 130 2.10 1.20 -21.99
CA ILE A 130 1.13 1.46 -23.04
C ILE A 130 0.75 0.13 -23.68
N GLU A 131 -0.49 0.00 -24.12
CA GLU A 131 -0.95 -1.19 -24.84
C GLU A 131 -0.08 -1.47 -26.07
N GLY A 132 0.46 -2.69 -26.15
CA GLY A 132 1.39 -3.12 -27.19
C GLY A 132 2.86 -3.06 -26.78
N ASP A 133 3.20 -2.26 -25.77
CA ASP A 133 4.57 -2.10 -25.27
C ASP A 133 4.93 -3.13 -24.20
N SER A 134 6.19 -3.15 -23.82
CA SER A 134 6.73 -4.07 -22.84
C SER A 134 7.69 -3.38 -21.86
N VAL A 135 7.88 -4.00 -20.71
CA VAL A 135 8.84 -3.60 -19.69
C VAL A 135 9.77 -4.77 -19.34
N VAL A 136 11.06 -4.51 -19.24
CA VAL A 136 12.03 -5.49 -18.76
C VAL A 136 12.20 -5.33 -17.25
N ASP A 137 12.25 -6.43 -16.50
CA ASP A 137 12.51 -6.40 -15.05
C ASP A 137 13.95 -5.96 -14.76
N THR A 138 14.15 -4.65 -14.80
CA THR A 138 15.40 -3.96 -14.42
C THR A 138 15.06 -2.70 -13.64
N ARG A 139 15.96 -2.26 -12.76
CA ARG A 139 15.75 -1.06 -11.94
C ARG A 139 15.40 0.19 -12.76
N SER A 140 16.07 0.36 -13.90
CA SER A 140 15.90 1.54 -14.77
C SER A 140 14.59 1.57 -15.58
N SER A 141 13.89 0.43 -15.64
CA SER A 141 12.64 0.31 -16.41
C SER A 141 11.40 0.71 -15.61
N TYR A 142 11.53 0.92 -14.32
CA TYR A 142 10.42 1.30 -13.45
C TYR A 142 10.35 2.83 -13.30
N ASP A 143 9.15 3.40 -13.39
CA ASP A 143 8.92 4.84 -13.21
C ASP A 143 9.17 5.27 -11.76
N GLN A 144 8.82 4.39 -10.81
CA GLN A 144 9.08 4.56 -9.38
C GLN A 144 9.51 3.22 -8.82
N ILE A 145 10.53 3.21 -7.98
CA ILE A 145 11.00 2.01 -7.30
C ILE A 145 11.51 2.33 -5.90
N GLU A 146 11.06 1.52 -4.93
CA GLU A 146 11.52 1.52 -3.56
C GLU A 146 12.15 0.15 -3.26
N GLU A 147 13.46 0.13 -3.11
CA GLU A 147 14.23 -1.07 -2.81
C GLU A 147 14.60 -1.12 -1.33
N GLY A 148 14.46 -2.28 -0.71
CA GLY A 148 14.94 -2.51 0.64
C GLY A 148 16.47 -2.44 0.74
N ALA A 149 16.99 -2.08 1.91
CA ALA A 149 18.42 -1.84 2.14
C ALA A 149 19.34 -3.05 1.83
N LEU A 150 18.79 -4.26 1.85
CA LEU A 150 19.51 -5.51 1.51
C LEU A 150 19.25 -5.96 0.07
N TYR A 151 18.29 -5.35 -0.63
CA TYR A 151 18.01 -5.65 -2.03
C TYR A 151 19.11 -5.04 -2.92
N ARG A 152 19.52 -5.77 -3.94
CA ARG A 152 20.51 -5.29 -4.92
C ARG A 152 19.90 -5.27 -6.31
N SER A 153 20.17 -4.25 -7.09
CA SER A 153 19.67 -4.10 -8.46
C SER A 153 20.05 -5.28 -9.38
N THR A 154 21.11 -6.01 -9.05
CA THR A 154 21.52 -7.26 -9.75
C THR A 154 20.59 -8.45 -9.47
N GLN A 155 19.65 -8.32 -8.55
CA GLN A 155 18.66 -9.36 -8.21
C GLN A 155 17.41 -9.31 -9.08
N HIS A 156 17.23 -8.25 -9.88
CA HIS A 156 16.23 -8.24 -10.94
C HIS A 156 16.46 -9.38 -11.91
N LYS A 157 15.39 -10.00 -12.41
CA LYS A 157 15.45 -11.27 -13.14
C LYS A 157 15.65 -11.11 -14.64
N GLY A 158 15.50 -9.89 -15.16
CA GLY A 158 15.74 -9.55 -16.56
C GLY A 158 14.74 -10.14 -17.57
N PHE A 159 13.63 -10.72 -17.11
CA PHE A 159 12.53 -11.11 -18.01
C PHE A 159 11.72 -9.88 -18.43
N GLU A 160 10.95 -10.05 -19.50
CA GLU A 160 10.13 -8.97 -20.07
C GLU A 160 8.64 -9.28 -19.86
N VAL A 161 7.86 -8.24 -19.57
CA VAL A 161 6.39 -8.31 -19.50
C VAL A 161 5.82 -7.42 -20.58
N LYS A 162 5.18 -8.00 -21.58
CA LYS A 162 4.49 -7.31 -22.67
C LYS A 162 3.01 -7.19 -22.35
N VAL A 163 2.47 -6.00 -22.46
CA VAL A 163 1.03 -5.75 -22.40
C VAL A 163 0.45 -5.95 -23.78
N ASN A 164 -0.25 -7.05 -24.01
CA ASN A 164 -0.86 -7.35 -25.30
C ASN A 164 -2.09 -6.47 -25.54
N ARG A 165 -2.91 -6.29 -24.50
CA ARG A 165 -4.15 -5.52 -24.53
C ARG A 165 -4.53 -5.05 -23.14
N PHE A 166 -5.07 -3.84 -23.08
CA PHE A 166 -5.74 -3.32 -21.90
C PHE A 166 -7.20 -3.02 -22.20
N HIS A 167 -8.09 -3.30 -21.26
CA HIS A 167 -9.51 -3.00 -21.40
C HIS A 167 -10.10 -2.55 -20.06
N ALA A 168 -10.77 -1.40 -20.09
CA ALA A 168 -11.54 -0.87 -18.96
C ALA A 168 -13.02 -0.81 -19.33
N THR A 169 -13.88 -1.27 -18.42
CA THR A 169 -15.33 -1.12 -18.53
C THR A 169 -15.84 -0.19 -17.45
N TYR A 170 -16.95 0.48 -17.73
CA TYR A 170 -17.50 1.49 -16.85
C TYR A 170 -18.97 1.23 -16.57
N TYR A 171 -19.42 1.52 -15.36
CA TYR A 171 -20.85 1.61 -15.06
C TYR A 171 -21.48 2.80 -15.77
N GLN A 172 -22.83 2.83 -15.83
CA GLN A 172 -23.55 3.97 -16.39
C GLN A 172 -23.24 5.29 -15.64
N SER A 173 -22.84 5.20 -14.37
CA SER A 173 -22.39 6.34 -13.56
C SER A 173 -21.02 6.90 -13.97
N GLY A 174 -20.32 6.30 -14.94
CA GLY A 174 -18.97 6.67 -15.34
C GLY A 174 -17.86 6.14 -14.43
N LYS A 175 -18.20 5.44 -13.35
CA LYS A 175 -17.20 4.78 -12.50
C LYS A 175 -16.68 3.51 -13.17
N PRO A 176 -15.36 3.19 -13.02
CA PRO A 176 -14.82 1.91 -13.51
C PRO A 176 -15.56 0.72 -12.88
N SER A 177 -15.91 -0.27 -13.68
CA SER A 177 -16.52 -1.52 -13.21
C SER A 177 -15.53 -2.67 -13.21
N ASP A 178 -14.67 -2.75 -14.23
CA ASP A 178 -13.59 -3.73 -14.34
C ASP A 178 -12.47 -3.18 -15.22
N PHE A 179 -11.25 -3.61 -14.97
CA PHE A 179 -10.10 -3.36 -15.84
C PHE A 179 -9.20 -4.58 -15.87
N VAL A 180 -8.83 -4.94 -17.10
CA VAL A 180 -8.11 -6.16 -17.42
C VAL A 180 -6.90 -5.83 -18.27
N THR A 181 -5.73 -6.24 -17.81
CA THR A 181 -4.49 -6.21 -18.57
C THR A 181 -4.16 -7.63 -19.03
N ASN A 182 -4.25 -7.94 -20.31
CA ASN A 182 -3.72 -9.18 -20.86
C ASN A 182 -2.22 -9.00 -21.09
N ALA A 183 -1.41 -9.79 -20.39
CA ALA A 183 0.05 -9.67 -20.44
C ALA A 183 0.72 -11.00 -20.74
N THR A 184 1.83 -10.93 -21.49
CA THR A 184 2.70 -12.07 -21.80
C THR A 184 4.08 -11.85 -21.20
N VAL A 185 4.54 -12.83 -20.44
CA VAL A 185 5.93 -12.88 -19.94
C VAL A 185 6.81 -13.49 -21.03
N LEU A 186 7.89 -12.79 -21.36
CA LEU A 186 8.95 -13.25 -22.25
C LEU A 186 10.23 -13.48 -21.43
N ASP A 187 10.83 -14.64 -21.56
CA ASP A 187 12.10 -14.96 -20.88
C ASP A 187 13.07 -15.53 -21.93
N GLY A 188 14.24 -14.90 -22.07
CA GLY A 188 15.17 -15.18 -23.16
C GLY A 188 14.58 -15.00 -24.57
N GLY A 189 13.60 -14.08 -24.70
CA GLY A 189 12.89 -13.82 -25.98
C GLY A 189 11.75 -14.78 -26.29
N HIS A 190 11.49 -15.78 -25.45
CA HIS A 190 10.41 -16.75 -25.63
C HIS A 190 9.23 -16.47 -24.72
N ALA A 191 8.01 -16.56 -25.26
CA ALA A 191 6.78 -16.44 -24.47
C ALA A 191 6.62 -17.66 -23.55
N VAL A 192 6.68 -17.43 -22.24
CA VAL A 192 6.62 -18.48 -21.21
C VAL A 192 5.29 -18.52 -20.47
N LYS A 193 4.58 -17.38 -20.40
CA LYS A 193 3.29 -17.29 -19.71
C LYS A 193 2.46 -16.15 -20.28
N THR A 194 1.18 -16.40 -20.53
CA THR A 194 0.20 -15.35 -20.85
C THR A 194 -0.94 -15.42 -19.85
N GLN A 195 -1.32 -14.29 -19.28
CA GLN A 195 -2.36 -14.23 -18.25
C GLN A 195 -3.05 -12.87 -18.25
N ASP A 196 -4.34 -12.86 -17.88
CA ASP A 196 -5.06 -11.65 -17.53
C ASP A 196 -4.70 -11.21 -16.11
N ILE A 197 -4.32 -9.94 -15.95
CA ILE A 197 -4.12 -9.28 -14.67
C ILE A 197 -5.39 -8.47 -14.39
N ARG A 198 -6.02 -8.73 -13.26
CA ARG A 198 -7.24 -8.05 -12.78
C ARG A 198 -7.06 -7.58 -11.35
N VAL A 199 -7.99 -6.80 -10.84
CA VAL A 199 -8.06 -6.53 -9.41
C VAL A 199 -8.11 -7.85 -8.63
N ASN A 200 -7.20 -8.04 -7.69
CA ASN A 200 -7.02 -9.27 -6.90
C ASN A 200 -6.54 -10.52 -7.68
N GLN A 201 -6.21 -10.40 -8.97
CA GLN A 201 -5.60 -11.47 -9.78
C GLN A 201 -4.29 -10.96 -10.38
N TYR A 202 -3.19 -11.22 -9.70
CA TYR A 202 -1.85 -10.79 -10.13
C TYR A 202 -1.20 -11.81 -11.05
N LEU A 203 -0.28 -11.34 -11.90
CA LEU A 203 0.67 -12.16 -12.60
C LEU A 203 1.87 -12.42 -11.68
N ASP A 204 2.27 -13.69 -11.55
CA ASP A 204 3.45 -14.10 -10.78
C ASP A 204 4.43 -14.82 -11.70
N TYR A 205 5.67 -14.37 -11.70
CA TYR A 205 6.77 -15.01 -12.41
C TYR A 205 8.10 -14.79 -11.69
N LYS A 206 8.82 -15.88 -11.38
CA LYS A 206 10.09 -15.87 -10.64
C LYS A 206 10.01 -15.06 -9.33
N ASP A 207 8.92 -15.25 -8.55
CA ASP A 207 8.62 -14.56 -7.29
C ASP A 207 8.37 -13.03 -7.43
N THR A 208 8.37 -12.50 -8.65
CA THR A 208 7.99 -11.11 -8.93
C THR A 208 6.51 -11.06 -9.33
N LYS A 209 5.74 -10.23 -8.64
CA LYS A 209 4.28 -10.14 -8.80
C LYS A 209 3.89 -8.81 -9.40
N PHE A 210 3.02 -8.86 -10.41
CA PHE A 210 2.48 -7.71 -11.11
C PHE A 210 1.00 -7.57 -10.77
N TYR A 211 0.63 -6.49 -10.10
CA TYR A 211 -0.74 -6.19 -9.70
C TYR A 211 -1.28 -5.04 -10.55
N GLN A 212 -2.55 -5.11 -10.91
CA GLN A 212 -3.26 -4.00 -11.52
C GLN A 212 -3.42 -2.86 -10.50
N ALA A 213 -2.74 -1.73 -10.71
CA ALA A 213 -2.77 -0.60 -9.78
C ALA A 213 -3.66 0.54 -10.29
N SER A 214 -3.44 0.96 -11.54
CA SER A 214 -4.18 2.07 -12.15
C SER A 214 -4.17 1.94 -13.67
N TYR A 215 -4.74 2.89 -14.37
CA TYR A 215 -4.72 2.99 -15.82
C TYR A 215 -5.04 4.43 -16.23
N GLY A 216 -4.86 4.73 -17.53
CA GLY A 216 -5.21 6.04 -18.05
C GLY A 216 -5.12 6.10 -19.56
N TRP A 217 -5.15 7.32 -20.06
CA TRP A 217 -5.13 7.65 -21.47
C TRP A 217 -3.74 8.01 -21.94
N ALA A 218 -3.40 7.55 -23.13
CA ALA A 218 -2.16 7.86 -23.82
C ALA A 218 -2.46 8.35 -25.25
N PRO A 219 -2.95 9.59 -25.41
CA PRO A 219 -3.16 10.19 -26.72
C PRO A 219 -1.85 10.24 -27.50
N VAL A 220 -1.91 9.87 -28.78
CA VAL A 220 -0.78 10.01 -29.69
C VAL A 220 -0.75 11.43 -30.23
N VAL A 221 0.41 12.05 -30.14
CA VAL A 221 0.67 13.39 -30.70
C VAL A 221 1.74 13.24 -31.76
N GLN A 222 1.52 13.86 -32.90
CA GLN A 222 2.54 13.98 -33.94
C GLN A 222 2.91 15.44 -34.11
N VAL A 223 4.21 15.74 -34.21
CA VAL A 223 4.75 17.07 -34.52
C VAL A 223 5.64 16.97 -35.74
N VAL A 224 5.33 17.79 -36.75
CA VAL A 224 6.11 17.92 -38.00
C VAL A 224 6.80 19.28 -38.03
N ASP A 225 8.06 19.30 -38.40
CA ASP A 225 8.85 20.52 -38.52
C ASP A 225 8.60 21.29 -39.87
N PRO A 226 9.09 22.52 -40.02
CA PRO A 226 8.89 23.31 -41.25
C PRO A 226 9.46 22.66 -42.51
N SER A 227 10.36 21.70 -42.40
CA SER A 227 10.88 20.92 -43.54
C SER A 227 10.01 19.74 -43.95
N GLY A 228 8.91 19.50 -43.24
CA GLY A 228 8.03 18.33 -43.43
C GLY A 228 8.49 17.05 -42.72
N ARG A 229 9.55 17.13 -41.90
CA ARG A 229 10.07 15.99 -41.16
C ARG A 229 9.28 15.81 -39.84
N THR A 230 8.87 14.60 -39.55
CA THR A 230 8.29 14.23 -38.25
C THR A 230 9.37 14.27 -37.15
N VAL A 231 9.25 15.19 -36.20
CA VAL A 231 10.16 15.36 -35.07
C VAL A 231 9.65 14.74 -33.80
N PHE A 232 8.38 14.37 -33.75
CA PHE A 232 7.75 13.60 -32.68
C PHE A 232 6.55 12.85 -33.22
N ASP A 233 6.40 11.56 -32.88
CA ASP A 233 5.23 10.73 -33.15
C ASP A 233 5.19 9.59 -32.12
N ALA A 234 4.50 9.82 -30.98
CA ALA A 234 4.41 8.83 -29.93
C ALA A 234 3.18 9.08 -29.02
N PRO A 235 2.70 8.06 -28.32
CA PRO A 235 1.73 8.23 -27.27
C PRO A 235 2.36 8.93 -26.06
N ILE A 236 1.58 9.76 -25.41
CA ILE A 236 1.99 10.50 -24.21
C ILE A 236 1.09 10.09 -23.05
N ILE A 237 1.68 9.68 -21.94
CA ILE A 237 0.97 9.29 -20.72
C ILE A 237 0.36 10.52 -20.06
N PHE A 238 -0.94 10.47 -19.78
CA PHE A 238 -1.69 11.52 -19.09
C PHE A 238 -2.10 11.03 -17.70
N PHE A 239 -1.89 11.88 -16.70
CA PHE A 239 -2.19 11.61 -15.29
C PHE A 239 -3.37 12.45 -14.80
N GLY A 240 -3.96 12.02 -13.66
CA GLY A 240 -5.01 12.75 -12.98
C GLY A 240 -6.37 12.08 -13.12
N ASP A 241 -7.42 12.90 -13.14
CA ASP A 241 -8.79 12.41 -13.26
C ASP A 241 -9.01 11.79 -14.66
N PRO A 242 -9.59 10.58 -14.77
CA PRO A 242 -9.84 9.94 -16.06
C PRO A 242 -10.73 10.74 -17.01
N THR A 243 -11.51 11.69 -16.50
CA THR A 243 -12.36 12.58 -17.30
C THR A 243 -11.62 13.81 -17.80
N PHE A 244 -10.54 14.22 -17.10
CA PHE A 244 -9.73 15.38 -17.42
C PHE A 244 -8.31 15.20 -16.91
N ALA A 245 -7.47 14.61 -17.75
CA ALA A 245 -6.09 14.27 -17.42
C ALA A 245 -5.10 15.30 -17.99
N HIS A 246 -3.94 15.43 -17.37
CA HIS A 246 -2.87 16.32 -17.83
C HIS A 246 -1.64 15.55 -18.28
N GLY A 247 -0.92 16.09 -19.25
CA GLY A 247 0.30 15.50 -19.80
C GLY A 247 1.28 16.58 -20.29
N VAL A 248 2.49 16.14 -20.58
CA VAL A 248 3.60 17.01 -21.02
C VAL A 248 4.21 16.45 -22.29
N LEU A 249 4.38 17.31 -23.26
CA LEU A 249 5.12 17.03 -24.50
C LEU A 249 6.48 17.74 -24.45
N LYS A 250 7.54 17.03 -24.74
CA LYS A 250 8.89 17.55 -24.93
C LYS A 250 9.38 17.13 -26.31
N VAL A 251 9.75 18.11 -27.14
CA VAL A 251 10.26 17.89 -28.52
C VAL A 251 11.64 18.47 -28.65
N PRO A 252 12.68 17.82 -28.11
CA PRO A 252 14.06 18.33 -28.23
C PRO A 252 14.54 18.44 -29.68
N ALA A 253 14.05 17.56 -30.56
CA ALA A 253 14.40 17.54 -31.98
C ALA A 253 13.81 18.72 -32.80
N ALA A 254 12.94 19.55 -32.17
CA ALA A 254 12.37 20.72 -32.82
C ALA A 254 13.36 21.89 -33.01
N GLY A 255 14.55 21.85 -32.38
CA GLY A 255 15.56 22.91 -32.55
C GLY A 255 16.72 22.74 -31.57
N PRO A 256 17.76 23.62 -31.72
CA PRO A 256 18.86 23.64 -30.77
C PRO A 256 18.39 24.07 -29.37
N PRO A 257 19.21 23.86 -28.31
CA PRO A 257 18.91 24.34 -26.96
C PRO A 257 18.49 25.81 -26.97
N GLY A 258 17.42 26.16 -26.26
CA GLY A 258 16.80 27.48 -26.24
C GLY A 258 15.79 27.75 -27.36
N GLN A 259 15.65 26.86 -28.34
CA GLN A 259 14.64 26.94 -29.41
C GLN A 259 13.78 25.68 -29.54
N GLN A 260 13.87 24.80 -28.58
CA GLN A 260 13.11 23.56 -28.51
C GLN A 260 11.63 23.82 -28.22
N LEU A 261 10.77 22.89 -28.58
CA LEU A 261 9.33 22.96 -28.30
C LEU A 261 8.95 22.05 -27.12
N GLY A 262 8.10 22.59 -26.25
CA GLY A 262 7.43 21.83 -25.23
C GLY A 262 5.98 22.25 -25.11
N ALA A 263 5.11 21.37 -24.56
CA ALA A 263 3.74 21.75 -24.30
C ALA A 263 3.23 21.16 -22.98
N ARG A 264 2.37 21.94 -22.29
CA ARG A 264 1.44 21.44 -21.29
C ARG A 264 0.15 21.09 -21.98
N MET A 265 -0.41 19.95 -21.64
CA MET A 265 -1.58 19.41 -22.33
C MET A 265 -2.62 18.93 -21.34
N PHE A 266 -3.89 19.01 -21.76
CA PHE A 266 -5.01 18.42 -21.06
C PHE A 266 -5.81 17.57 -22.03
N PHE A 267 -6.19 16.39 -21.61
CA PHE A 267 -6.97 15.42 -22.37
C PHE A 267 -8.31 15.18 -21.70
N ALA A 268 -9.38 15.27 -22.50
CA ALA A 268 -10.72 14.85 -22.09
C ALA A 268 -11.22 13.78 -23.05
N PRO A 269 -11.62 12.57 -22.58
CA PRO A 269 -12.11 11.50 -23.44
C PRO A 269 -13.52 11.77 -24.01
N ASP A 270 -14.27 12.68 -23.39
CA ASP A 270 -15.62 13.05 -23.80
C ASP A 270 -15.84 14.56 -23.59
N ILE A 271 -15.53 15.36 -24.61
CA ILE A 271 -15.80 16.79 -24.56
C ILE A 271 -17.29 17.04 -24.86
N ARG A 272 -17.95 17.73 -23.94
CA ARG A 272 -19.31 18.22 -24.12
C ARG A 272 -19.27 19.72 -24.35
N ASP A 273 -19.97 20.15 -25.38
CA ASP A 273 -20.15 21.55 -25.68
C ASP A 273 -21.18 22.13 -24.70
N ALA A 274 -20.76 23.07 -23.85
CA ALA A 274 -21.59 23.80 -22.93
C ALA A 274 -21.68 25.30 -23.31
N GLY A 275 -21.85 25.59 -24.59
CA GLY A 275 -21.85 26.92 -25.15
C GLY A 275 -20.44 27.49 -25.29
N ASN A 276 -20.07 28.52 -24.53
CA ASN A 276 -18.74 29.14 -24.60
C ASN A 276 -17.62 28.39 -23.85
N SER A 277 -17.92 27.22 -23.26
CA SER A 277 -16.97 26.45 -22.46
C SER A 277 -17.06 24.96 -22.78
N ALA A 278 -15.96 24.37 -23.18
CA ALA A 278 -15.84 22.92 -23.28
C ALA A 278 -15.75 22.32 -21.86
N THR A 279 -16.61 21.38 -21.51
CA THR A 279 -16.60 20.66 -20.22
C THR A 279 -16.25 19.19 -20.45
N ALA A 280 -15.52 18.60 -19.51
CA ALA A 280 -15.29 17.18 -19.49
C ALA A 280 -16.59 16.43 -19.13
N GLY A 281 -16.94 15.44 -19.92
CA GLY A 281 -18.12 14.61 -19.73
C GLY A 281 -17.86 13.38 -18.89
N THR A 282 -17.65 12.25 -19.56
CA THR A 282 -17.41 10.95 -18.93
C THR A 282 -16.00 10.42 -19.22
N ALA A 283 -15.56 9.42 -18.47
CA ALA A 283 -14.31 8.71 -18.74
C ALA A 283 -14.38 7.79 -19.97
N ASN A 284 -15.53 7.67 -20.63
CA ASN A 284 -15.67 6.89 -21.87
C ASN A 284 -15.15 7.67 -23.05
N LEU A 285 -14.43 7.01 -23.94
CA LEU A 285 -13.90 7.60 -25.17
C LEU A 285 -15.06 7.79 -26.19
N ARG A 286 -15.67 8.98 -26.19
CA ARG A 286 -16.79 9.31 -27.09
C ARG A 286 -16.45 10.45 -28.05
N ASN A 287 -16.02 11.56 -27.50
CA ASN A 287 -15.61 12.76 -28.25
C ASN A 287 -14.30 13.28 -27.69
N PRO A 288 -13.17 12.57 -27.93
CA PRO A 288 -11.89 12.93 -27.31
C PRO A 288 -11.32 14.20 -27.89
N GLY A 289 -10.84 15.03 -26.97
CA GLY A 289 -10.15 16.26 -27.31
C GLY A 289 -8.92 16.49 -26.44
N LEU A 290 -7.98 17.20 -27.03
CA LEU A 290 -6.67 17.50 -26.49
C LEU A 290 -6.44 19.01 -26.58
N SER A 291 -6.19 19.67 -25.46
CA SER A 291 -5.80 21.06 -25.42
C SER A 291 -4.30 21.17 -25.16
N PHE A 292 -3.70 22.21 -25.78
CA PHE A 292 -2.27 22.45 -25.72
C PHE A 292 -1.97 23.91 -25.34
N ALA A 293 -0.95 24.09 -24.53
CA ALA A 293 -0.22 25.33 -24.40
C ALA A 293 1.24 25.04 -24.79
N PHE A 294 1.63 25.47 -26.00
CA PHE A 294 2.99 25.30 -26.53
C PHE A 294 3.92 26.41 -26.08
N PHE A 295 5.13 26.03 -25.73
CA PHE A 295 6.22 26.91 -25.32
C PHE A 295 7.46 26.65 -26.17
N LYS A 296 8.24 27.70 -26.44
CA LYS A 296 9.52 27.62 -27.12
C LYS A 296 10.62 28.11 -26.18
N GLY A 297 11.67 27.32 -26.01
CA GLY A 297 12.79 27.66 -25.13
C GLY A 297 13.74 26.50 -24.93
N ASP A 298 14.46 26.50 -23.81
CA ASP A 298 15.32 25.40 -23.40
C ASP A 298 14.54 24.39 -22.58
N LEU A 299 14.47 23.16 -23.04
CA LEU A 299 13.83 22.04 -22.30
C LEU A 299 14.69 21.50 -21.18
N HIS A 300 15.92 22.04 -20.96
CA HIS A 300 16.88 21.54 -19.98
C HIS A 300 17.07 19.99 -20.05
N ALA A 301 17.08 19.47 -21.28
CA ALA A 301 17.14 18.01 -21.55
C ALA A 301 18.41 17.34 -21.01
N SER A 302 19.43 18.12 -20.66
CA SER A 302 20.66 17.66 -20.02
C SER A 302 20.55 17.48 -18.50
N ARG A 303 19.48 18.00 -17.85
CA ARG A 303 19.22 17.80 -16.43
C ARG A 303 18.33 16.57 -16.26
N VAL A 304 18.61 15.76 -15.26
CA VAL A 304 17.74 14.65 -14.87
C VAL A 304 16.42 15.25 -14.37
N ALA A 305 15.51 15.49 -15.29
CA ALA A 305 14.19 16.02 -15.02
C ALA A 305 13.17 14.88 -15.12
N ASN A 306 12.11 14.95 -14.32
CA ASN A 306 10.97 14.07 -14.46
C ASN A 306 10.42 14.14 -15.90
N VAL A 307 10.22 12.99 -16.55
CA VAL A 307 9.69 12.91 -17.93
C VAL A 307 8.29 13.52 -18.03
N TYR A 308 7.56 13.52 -16.92
CA TYR A 308 6.17 13.95 -16.80
C TYR A 308 6.00 15.41 -16.35
N ASP A 309 7.08 16.16 -16.24
CA ASP A 309 7.03 17.58 -15.86
C ASP A 309 7.86 18.45 -16.81
N ILE A 310 7.46 19.70 -16.97
CA ILE A 310 8.15 20.69 -17.79
C ILE A 310 8.21 22.03 -17.05
N ASP A 311 9.43 22.53 -16.85
CA ASP A 311 9.64 23.90 -16.37
C ASP A 311 9.50 24.89 -17.53
N VAL A 312 8.41 25.62 -17.55
CA VAL A 312 8.12 26.62 -18.55
C VAL A 312 8.45 28.06 -18.11
N SER A 313 9.01 28.22 -16.90
CA SER A 313 9.26 29.57 -16.31
C SER A 313 10.18 30.43 -17.14
N ALA A 314 11.16 29.84 -17.83
CA ALA A 314 12.11 30.49 -18.74
C ALA A 314 11.75 30.32 -20.22
N MET A 315 10.58 29.75 -20.55
CA MET A 315 10.14 29.52 -21.91
C MET A 315 9.07 30.53 -22.34
N LYS A 316 9.04 30.85 -23.64
CA LYS A 316 8.03 31.73 -24.22
C LYS A 316 6.84 30.92 -24.71
N GLN A 317 5.63 31.23 -24.24
CA GLN A 317 4.41 30.65 -24.81
C GLN A 317 4.22 31.16 -26.24
N VAL A 318 4.03 30.22 -27.16
CA VAL A 318 3.96 30.55 -28.62
C VAL A 318 2.61 30.25 -29.22
N TRP A 319 1.84 29.29 -28.63
CA TRP A 319 0.51 28.93 -29.13
C TRP A 319 -0.33 28.26 -28.04
N THR A 320 -1.65 28.46 -28.15
CA THR A 320 -2.65 27.77 -27.33
C THR A 320 -3.84 27.40 -28.20
N GLY A 321 -4.35 26.18 -28.06
CA GLY A 321 -5.50 25.75 -28.83
C GLY A 321 -5.91 24.33 -28.43
N GLY A 322 -6.97 23.81 -29.07
CA GLY A 322 -7.47 22.47 -28.88
C GLY A 322 -7.65 21.74 -30.19
N LEU A 323 -7.54 20.42 -30.14
CA LEU A 323 -7.75 19.50 -31.28
C LEU A 323 -8.74 18.42 -30.87
N LEU A 324 -9.68 18.12 -31.74
CA LEU A 324 -10.46 16.88 -31.66
C LEU A 324 -9.68 15.75 -32.34
N LEU A 325 -10.06 14.52 -32.07
CA LEU A 325 -9.46 13.34 -32.67
C LEU A 325 -9.43 13.44 -34.20
N GLY A 326 -8.28 13.17 -34.79
CA GLY A 326 -8.03 13.27 -36.24
C GLY A 326 -7.70 14.67 -36.75
N GLN A 327 -7.77 15.70 -35.90
CA GLN A 327 -7.46 17.08 -36.29
C GLN A 327 -5.96 17.42 -36.16
N GLY A 328 -5.56 18.48 -36.85
CA GLY A 328 -4.26 19.07 -36.74
C GLY A 328 -4.34 20.60 -36.82
N ALA A 329 -3.31 21.27 -36.32
CA ALA A 329 -3.16 22.74 -36.38
C ALA A 329 -1.72 23.15 -36.73
N ASP A 330 -1.60 24.28 -37.38
CA ASP A 330 -0.32 24.87 -37.67
C ASP A 330 0.13 25.78 -36.51
N LEU A 331 1.37 25.62 -36.09
CA LEU A 331 2.01 26.38 -35.04
C LEU A 331 2.88 27.48 -35.59
N PRO A 332 3.14 28.56 -34.84
CA PRO A 332 4.09 29.58 -35.22
C PRO A 332 5.48 28.98 -35.51
N GLY A 333 6.11 29.46 -36.59
CA GLY A 333 7.40 28.95 -37.05
C GLY A 333 7.32 27.78 -38.01
N GLY A 334 6.12 27.46 -38.56
CA GLY A 334 5.92 26.47 -39.60
C GLY A 334 5.85 25.03 -39.12
N TYR A 335 5.73 24.79 -37.82
CA TYR A 335 5.46 23.47 -37.26
C TYR A 335 3.99 23.11 -37.39
N ARG A 336 3.69 21.82 -37.44
CA ARG A 336 2.33 21.31 -37.43
C ARG A 336 2.18 20.27 -36.34
N VAL A 337 1.14 20.40 -35.50
CA VAL A 337 0.75 19.40 -34.51
C VAL A 337 -0.52 18.68 -34.96
N SER A 338 -0.61 17.38 -34.74
CA SER A 338 -1.83 16.58 -34.98
C SER A 338 -2.09 15.60 -33.86
N PHE A 339 -3.38 15.21 -33.74
CA PHE A 339 -3.88 14.26 -32.76
C PHE A 339 -4.56 13.07 -33.47
N PRO A 340 -3.78 12.08 -33.98
CA PRO A 340 -4.28 11.04 -34.88
C PRO A 340 -5.07 9.92 -34.18
N ARG A 341 -4.70 9.54 -32.94
CA ARG A 341 -5.33 8.43 -32.22
C ARG A 341 -5.16 8.53 -30.72
N VAL A 342 -5.98 7.74 -29.98
CA VAL A 342 -5.88 7.59 -28.53
C VAL A 342 -5.50 6.15 -28.21
N MET A 343 -4.51 5.97 -27.34
CA MET A 343 -4.14 4.68 -26.75
C MET A 343 -4.46 4.71 -25.26
N GLN A 344 -4.40 3.57 -24.63
CA GLN A 344 -4.51 3.42 -23.18
C GLN A 344 -3.20 2.91 -22.62
N TYR A 345 -2.94 3.21 -21.35
CA TYR A 345 -1.87 2.60 -20.60
C TYR A 345 -2.42 1.94 -19.34
N THR A 346 -1.72 0.95 -18.85
CA THR A 346 -1.93 0.33 -17.55
C THR A 346 -0.79 0.66 -16.62
N THR A 347 -1.09 0.95 -15.35
CA THR A 347 -0.08 1.05 -14.30
C THR A 347 -0.06 -0.27 -13.55
N LEU A 348 1.07 -0.95 -13.58
CA LEU A 348 1.28 -2.14 -12.80
C LEU A 348 2.15 -1.83 -11.57
N GLN A 349 1.68 -2.28 -10.41
CA GLN A 349 2.51 -2.36 -9.22
C GLN A 349 3.30 -3.66 -9.27
N VAL A 350 4.61 -3.57 -9.18
CA VAL A 350 5.53 -4.70 -9.24
C VAL A 350 6.15 -4.90 -7.88
N THR A 351 6.07 -6.13 -7.34
CA THR A 351 6.59 -6.42 -6.01
C THR A 351 7.38 -7.71 -5.98
N TYR A 352 8.49 -7.66 -5.27
CA TYR A 352 9.19 -8.84 -4.79
C TYR A 352 9.13 -8.85 -3.27
N ALA A 353 8.47 -9.84 -2.70
CA ALA A 353 8.10 -9.88 -1.28
C ALA A 353 8.57 -11.18 -0.62
N PRO A 354 9.89 -11.36 -0.36
CA PRO A 354 10.45 -12.61 0.15
C PRO A 354 10.00 -12.96 1.58
N GLY A 355 9.53 -11.99 2.34
CA GLY A 355 8.95 -12.19 3.67
C GLY A 355 7.54 -12.76 3.67
N LEU A 356 6.82 -12.74 2.55
CA LEU A 356 5.41 -13.12 2.48
C LEU A 356 5.13 -14.57 2.94
N PRO A 357 5.90 -15.59 2.55
CA PRO A 357 5.70 -16.95 3.07
C PRO A 357 5.85 -17.05 4.60
N ILE A 358 6.79 -16.27 5.18
CA ILE A 358 7.02 -16.23 6.63
C ILE A 358 5.85 -15.51 7.32
N ILE A 359 5.27 -14.49 6.71
CA ILE A 359 4.05 -13.82 7.21
C ILE A 359 2.91 -14.86 7.30
N TRP A 360 2.66 -15.64 6.26
CA TRP A 360 1.66 -16.69 6.28
C TRP A 360 1.94 -17.75 7.35
N LEU A 361 3.19 -18.19 7.50
CA LEU A 361 3.58 -19.08 8.58
C LEU A 361 3.28 -18.49 9.96
N SER A 362 3.54 -17.19 10.16
CA SER A 362 3.23 -16.52 11.43
C SER A 362 1.74 -16.55 11.76
N PHE A 363 0.86 -16.35 10.78
CA PHE A 363 -0.59 -16.47 10.98
C PHE A 363 -1.03 -17.90 11.32
N VAL A 364 -0.47 -18.91 10.65
CA VAL A 364 -0.74 -20.31 10.98
C VAL A 364 -0.32 -20.64 12.41
N LEU A 365 0.86 -20.19 12.84
CA LEU A 365 1.35 -20.36 14.21
C LEU A 365 0.45 -19.62 15.22
N MET A 366 0.02 -18.40 14.88
CA MET A 366 -0.86 -17.59 15.73
C MET A 366 -2.21 -18.29 15.96
N LEU A 367 -2.87 -18.67 14.86
CA LEU A 367 -4.16 -19.38 14.94
C LEU A 367 -4.02 -20.74 15.62
N GLY A 368 -2.99 -21.53 15.26
CA GLY A 368 -2.71 -22.82 15.87
C GLY A 368 -2.47 -22.72 17.38
N GLY A 369 -1.65 -21.77 17.82
CA GLY A 369 -1.40 -21.51 19.24
C GLY A 369 -2.67 -21.12 20.00
N LEU A 370 -3.50 -20.26 19.37
CA LEU A 370 -4.78 -19.83 19.94
C LEU A 370 -5.78 -21.00 20.03
N MET A 371 -5.89 -21.80 18.98
CA MET A 371 -6.75 -23.01 18.94
C MET A 371 -6.36 -24.01 20.02
N VAL A 372 -5.07 -24.29 20.18
CA VAL A 372 -4.56 -25.15 21.26
C VAL A 372 -4.95 -24.61 22.64
N ARG A 373 -4.81 -23.30 22.84
CA ARG A 373 -5.10 -22.67 24.13
C ARG A 373 -6.59 -22.64 24.46
N LEU A 374 -7.44 -22.26 23.49
CA LEU A 374 -8.87 -22.01 23.73
C LEU A 374 -9.76 -23.24 23.55
N TYR A 375 -9.36 -24.16 22.67
CA TYR A 375 -10.21 -25.30 22.33
C TYR A 375 -9.62 -26.67 22.73
N LEU A 376 -8.37 -26.94 22.36
CA LEU A 376 -7.78 -28.26 22.60
C LEU A 376 -7.59 -28.51 24.08
N ARG A 377 -7.10 -27.55 24.85
CA ARG A 377 -6.93 -27.67 26.30
C ARG A 377 -8.25 -27.96 27.01
N PRO A 378 -9.34 -27.20 26.90
CA PRO A 378 -10.62 -27.48 27.54
C PRO A 378 -11.22 -28.79 27.07
N LEU A 379 -11.05 -29.16 25.79
CA LEU A 379 -11.54 -30.45 25.27
C LEU A 379 -10.87 -31.63 25.96
N ILE A 380 -9.55 -31.57 26.17
CA ILE A 380 -8.82 -32.63 26.89
C ILE A 380 -9.25 -32.66 28.36
N GLU A 381 -9.37 -31.49 29.02
CA GLU A 381 -9.84 -31.40 30.41
C GLU A 381 -11.25 -32.00 30.55
N TRP A 382 -12.16 -31.71 29.64
CA TRP A 382 -13.51 -32.27 29.61
C TRP A 382 -13.50 -33.80 29.40
N ARG A 383 -12.70 -34.33 28.46
CA ARG A 383 -12.55 -35.77 28.22
C ARG A 383 -11.99 -36.49 29.46
N MET A 384 -10.99 -35.92 30.12
CA MET A 384 -10.40 -36.49 31.34
C MET A 384 -11.42 -36.51 32.49
N ALA A 385 -12.18 -35.45 32.68
CA ALA A 385 -13.25 -35.39 33.69
C ALA A 385 -14.33 -36.46 33.43
N LYS A 386 -14.72 -36.64 32.15
CA LYS A 386 -15.72 -37.69 31.78
C LYS A 386 -15.19 -39.12 31.95
N ALA A 387 -13.86 -39.31 31.83
CA ALA A 387 -13.22 -40.64 32.05
C ALA A 387 -12.95 -40.97 33.53
N GLY A 388 -13.39 -40.13 34.48
CA GLY A 388 -13.16 -40.35 35.92
C GLY A 388 -11.71 -40.14 36.37
N ALA A 389 -10.86 -39.55 35.54
CA ALA A 389 -9.47 -39.25 35.90
C ALA A 389 -9.44 -38.16 36.99
N PRO A 390 -8.61 -38.27 38.06
CA PRO A 390 -8.52 -37.26 39.09
C PRO A 390 -8.12 -35.90 38.47
N ALA A 391 -8.80 -34.81 38.88
CA ALA A 391 -8.50 -33.48 38.42
C ALA A 391 -7.04 -33.16 38.71
N PRO A 392 -6.29 -32.58 37.75
CA PRO A 392 -4.91 -32.17 37.98
C PRO A 392 -4.86 -31.15 39.10
N SER A 393 -4.12 -31.47 40.19
CA SER A 393 -3.98 -30.59 41.35
C SER A 393 -3.49 -29.21 40.92
N THR A 394 -4.22 -28.19 41.29
CA THR A 394 -3.86 -26.76 41.12
C THR A 394 -2.75 -26.36 42.13
N ALA A 395 -1.67 -27.14 42.25
CA ALA A 395 -0.52 -26.81 43.07
C ALA A 395 0.33 -25.76 42.34
N GLY A 396 -0.04 -24.49 42.50
CA GLY A 396 0.66 -23.34 41.93
C GLY A 396 0.02 -21.99 42.27
N GLY A 397 -0.88 -21.99 43.25
CA GLY A 397 -1.29 -20.74 43.88
C GLY A 397 -0.12 -20.15 44.64
N VAL A 398 0.25 -18.95 44.28
CA VAL A 398 1.15 -18.07 45.02
C VAL A 398 0.59 -18.01 46.45
N ALA A 399 1.30 -18.61 47.41
CA ALA A 399 1.05 -18.40 48.81
C ALA A 399 1.32 -16.91 49.12
N THR A 400 0.30 -16.10 49.15
CA THR A 400 0.31 -14.85 49.89
C THR A 400 0.33 -15.23 51.37
N GLY A 401 1.49 -15.07 51.99
CA GLY A 401 1.64 -15.25 53.42
C GLY A 401 0.70 -14.30 54.18
N THR A 402 -0.30 -14.88 54.81
CA THR A 402 -0.97 -14.27 55.94
C THR A 402 -0.50 -14.98 57.18
N ALA A 403 0.19 -14.26 58.02
CA ALA A 403 0.70 -14.64 59.34
C ALA A 403 -0.43 -15.23 60.20
N GLY A 404 -0.10 -16.30 60.96
CA GLY A 404 -0.98 -16.98 61.88
C GLY A 404 -1.64 -16.08 62.91
N GLY A 405 -2.94 -16.08 62.94
CA GLY A 405 -3.75 -15.63 64.04
C GLY A 405 -4.50 -16.84 64.59
N LYS A 406 -4.20 -17.22 65.85
CA LYS A 406 -4.93 -18.21 66.62
C LYS A 406 -6.41 -17.83 66.69
N PRO A 407 -7.33 -18.83 66.68
CA PRO A 407 -8.74 -18.57 66.86
C PRO A 407 -9.04 -18.12 68.28
N ARG A 408 -9.72 -17.03 68.45
CA ARG A 408 -10.26 -16.47 69.70
C ARG A 408 -11.58 -17.16 70.02
N PRO A 409 -11.85 -17.60 71.29
CA PRO A 409 -13.11 -18.19 71.65
C PRO A 409 -14.26 -17.16 71.63
N PRO A 410 -15.52 -17.58 71.49
CA PRO A 410 -16.65 -16.69 71.34
C PRO A 410 -16.94 -15.97 72.67
N ALA A 411 -17.11 -14.65 72.60
CA ALA A 411 -17.52 -13.81 73.72
C ALA A 411 -19.01 -14.00 74.04
N ALA A 412 -19.32 -14.18 75.31
CA ALA A 412 -20.67 -14.30 75.84
C ALA A 412 -21.52 -13.02 75.64
N ALA A 413 -22.80 -13.22 75.40
CA ALA A 413 -23.80 -12.14 75.24
C ALA A 413 -23.96 -11.34 76.55
N PRO A 414 -24.15 -10.02 76.47
CA PRO A 414 -24.58 -9.25 77.62
C PRO A 414 -26.08 -9.20 77.77
N ALA A 415 -26.51 -9.38 79.01
CA ALA A 415 -27.90 -9.32 79.47
C ALA A 415 -28.55 -7.95 79.29
N ALA A 416 -29.83 -7.94 79.10
CA ALA A 416 -30.71 -6.77 79.02
C ALA A 416 -30.86 -6.07 80.42
N GLY A 417 -31.03 -4.76 80.43
CA GLY A 417 -31.43 -4.01 81.63
C GLY A 417 -31.42 -2.50 81.43
N ALA A 418 -32.54 -1.93 81.03
CA ALA A 418 -33.30 -0.73 81.41
C ALA A 418 -32.58 0.51 82.03
N PRO A 419 -33.35 1.68 82.24
CA PRO A 419 -33.68 2.70 81.26
C PRO A 419 -33.09 4.09 81.62
N ALA A 420 -33.35 5.08 80.78
CA ALA A 420 -32.97 6.46 80.88
C ALA A 420 -33.43 7.16 82.17
N PRO A 421 -32.82 8.35 82.58
CA PRO A 421 -33.54 9.60 82.33
C PRO A 421 -32.65 10.79 81.94
N GLN A 422 -33.36 11.71 81.27
CA GLN A 422 -33.22 13.16 80.99
C GLN A 422 -32.24 13.57 79.90
#